data_d4d71b37dc52dcfeed837ccc4fad5012
#
_entry.id   d4d71b37dc52dcfeed837ccc4fad5012
#
_cell.length_a   1.000
_cell.length_b   1.000
_cell.length_c   1.000
_cell.angle_alpha   90.00
_cell.angle_beta   90.00
_cell.angle_gamma   90.00
#
_symmetry.space_group_name_H-M   'P 1'
#
loop_
_entity.id
_entity.type
_entity.pdbx_description
1 polymer ?
#
loop_
_entity_poly.entity_id
_entity_poly.type
_entity_poly.pdbx_seq_one_letter_code
_entity_poly.pdbx_strand_id
1 'polypeptide(L)'
;VVAIYFLSVYGLGHSLSNLFGVKSQGIIAIILFTIFAIRFQSTKDKALKIITQKFYPEQFAYQNVLIKFSNEIPSVVGKENILNLTLKTFVDSLRIKKFAILLSDSKSNRLRLIKQFGFTNRNCELNLTSIQKYFEEKQLISAYPEISREDFEKLFGEKAQMLIEEEIYTIIPLIVKSKVVGVLLFGLKYSGSKFSGKDIELLYAAANQLAISIENARLYQSVVEKQKIEHDLELARNIQRNLLPSCTPNLNGLDICGEMIPAMQVGGDYYDLIPIDNKRIFIAVADVSGKGLSASLYMTKLQTIIKLYCKDESSPKEILIETNKLIYESFEPGDFITMTLALFDTEKMKIKFCRAGHLPVLLFDNNEAKFLRTRGIALGLDGGKLFDNNLEELEMDIRSGQVYSFFTDGITETMNDKNELFGDERLLKIFKNNSHLHSTEIMDKIDSEIQKFRNNAVQQDDMTLVIVKVK
;
A
#
# COMPACT_ATOMS: atom_id res chain seq x y z
N VAL A 1 -2.54 54.81 33.37
CA VAL A 1 -1.99 54.72 32.00
C VAL A 1 -2.68 55.75 31.10
N VAL A 2 -4.03 55.75 31.01
CA VAL A 2 -4.80 56.70 30.18
C VAL A 2 -4.55 58.16 30.61
N ALA A 3 -4.50 58.43 31.91
CA ALA A 3 -4.20 59.78 32.46
C ALA A 3 -2.76 60.23 32.14
N ILE A 4 -1.80 59.33 32.23
CA ILE A 4 -0.39 59.61 31.87
C ILE A 4 -0.27 59.87 30.37
N TYR A 5 -1.03 59.13 29.57
CA TYR A 5 -1.11 59.35 28.12
C TYR A 5 -1.66 60.72 27.78
N PHE A 6 -2.80 61.09 28.38
CA PHE A 6 -3.42 62.39 28.16
C PHE A 6 -2.47 63.53 28.54
N LEU A 7 -1.81 63.41 29.69
CA LEU A 7 -0.84 64.41 30.17
C LEU A 7 0.39 64.48 29.21
N SER A 8 0.87 63.34 28.73
CA SER A 8 2.02 63.30 27.79
C SER A 8 1.69 63.88 26.43
N VAL A 9 0.50 63.54 25.87
CA VAL A 9 0.05 64.03 24.55
C VAL A 9 -0.29 65.51 24.63
N TYR A 10 -0.99 65.98 25.73
CA TYR A 10 -1.33 67.34 25.93
C TYR A 10 -0.07 68.20 26.18
N GLY A 11 0.82 67.77 27.08
CA GLY A 11 2.03 68.48 27.43
C GLY A 11 3.04 68.59 26.29
N LEU A 12 3.30 67.49 25.63
CA LEU A 12 4.22 67.44 24.45
C LEU A 12 3.58 68.14 23.25
N GLY A 13 2.28 67.94 23.02
CA GLY A 13 1.56 68.55 21.91
C GLY A 13 1.55 70.07 22.04
N HIS A 14 1.35 70.61 23.27
CA HIS A 14 1.37 72.04 23.55
C HIS A 14 2.80 72.60 23.37
N SER A 15 3.80 71.92 23.88
CA SER A 15 5.21 72.37 23.76
C SER A 15 5.70 72.35 22.31
N LEU A 16 5.32 71.38 21.49
CA LEU A 16 5.69 71.29 20.09
C LEU A 16 4.88 72.21 19.18
N SER A 17 3.64 72.56 19.58
CA SER A 17 2.82 73.52 18.82
C SER A 17 3.38 74.96 18.89
N ASN A 18 4.04 75.32 19.99
CA ASN A 18 4.73 76.59 20.15
C ASN A 18 6.00 76.65 19.24
N LEU A 19 6.57 75.53 18.87
CA LEU A 19 7.76 75.45 18.03
C LEU A 19 7.43 75.37 16.50
N PHE A 20 6.34 74.72 16.12
CA PHE A 20 6.02 74.35 14.72
C PHE A 20 4.70 74.96 14.17
N GLY A 21 3.99 75.76 14.95
CA GLY A 21 2.76 76.45 14.56
C GLY A 21 1.46 75.64 14.71
N VAL A 22 0.32 76.33 14.86
CA VAL A 22 -0.98 75.69 15.22
C VAL A 22 -1.50 74.63 14.20
N LYS A 23 -1.15 74.76 12.93
CA LYS A 23 -1.62 73.82 11.89
C LYS A 23 -0.97 72.37 11.97
N SER A 24 0.14 72.20 12.69
CA SER A 24 0.83 70.96 12.86
C SER A 24 0.37 70.11 14.05
N GLN A 25 -0.47 70.67 14.97
CA GLN A 25 -0.89 69.96 16.16
C GLN A 25 -1.62 68.64 15.94
N GLY A 26 -2.50 68.61 14.92
CA GLY A 26 -3.25 67.39 14.59
C GLY A 26 -2.36 66.27 14.09
N ILE A 27 -1.37 66.58 13.24
CA ILE A 27 -0.45 65.61 12.70
C ILE A 27 0.48 65.05 13.79
N ILE A 28 0.98 65.93 14.65
CA ILE A 28 1.83 65.53 15.79
C ILE A 28 1.06 64.64 16.77
N ALA A 29 -0.20 64.97 17.06
CA ALA A 29 -1.04 64.16 17.93
C ALA A 29 -1.30 62.76 17.35
N ILE A 30 -1.54 62.62 16.04
CA ILE A 30 -1.73 61.35 15.36
C ILE A 30 -0.44 60.51 15.42
N ILE A 31 0.74 61.11 15.16
CA ILE A 31 2.02 60.42 15.23
C ILE A 31 2.31 59.94 16.64
N LEU A 32 2.13 60.79 17.64
CA LEU A 32 2.30 60.42 19.05
C LEU A 32 1.33 59.34 19.52
N PHE A 33 0.08 59.40 19.06
CA PHE A 33 -0.92 58.38 19.34
C PHE A 33 -0.51 57.02 18.71
N THR A 34 -0.05 57.02 17.49
CA THR A 34 0.37 55.80 16.78
C THR A 34 1.59 55.19 17.49
N ILE A 35 2.59 56.01 17.84
CA ILE A 35 3.79 55.53 18.56
C ILE A 35 3.39 54.97 19.93
N PHE A 36 2.47 55.65 20.63
CA PHE A 36 1.99 55.22 21.93
C PHE A 36 1.17 53.91 21.80
N ALA A 37 0.28 53.80 20.82
CA ALA A 37 -0.52 52.60 20.59
C ALA A 37 0.37 51.37 20.37
N ILE A 38 1.43 51.50 19.54
CA ILE A 38 2.40 50.44 19.29
C ILE A 38 3.19 50.09 20.57
N ARG A 39 3.66 51.11 21.32
CA ARG A 39 4.39 50.91 22.58
C ARG A 39 3.50 50.39 23.70
N PHE A 40 2.25 50.82 23.75
CA PHE A 40 1.26 50.39 24.75
C PHE A 40 0.94 48.90 24.58
N GLN A 41 0.73 48.42 23.34
CA GLN A 41 0.49 47.02 23.09
C GLN A 41 1.64 46.13 23.63
N SER A 42 2.86 46.48 23.27
CA SER A 42 4.07 45.77 23.75
C SER A 42 4.23 45.83 25.28
N THR A 43 3.95 46.99 25.89
CA THR A 43 4.07 47.17 27.34
C THR A 43 2.96 46.48 28.11
N LYS A 44 1.72 46.47 27.56
CA LYS A 44 0.57 45.73 28.09
C LYS A 44 0.86 44.24 28.14
N ASP A 45 1.40 43.67 27.05
CA ASP A 45 1.68 42.25 26.97
C ASP A 45 2.79 41.84 27.97
N LYS A 46 3.83 42.68 28.12
CA LYS A 46 4.88 42.46 29.14
C LYS A 46 4.32 42.58 30.56
N ALA A 47 3.50 43.60 30.84
CA ALA A 47 2.87 43.80 32.16
C ALA A 47 1.92 42.64 32.50
N LEU A 48 1.07 42.20 31.54
CA LEU A 48 0.21 41.05 31.72
C LEU A 48 1.02 39.76 32.00
N LYS A 49 2.13 39.57 31.29
CA LYS A 49 3.02 38.42 31.52
C LYS A 49 3.61 38.45 32.93
N ILE A 50 4.07 39.60 33.41
CA ILE A 50 4.64 39.74 34.75
C ILE A 50 3.55 39.53 35.82
N ILE A 51 2.35 40.11 35.63
CA ILE A 51 1.21 39.95 36.53
C ILE A 51 0.79 38.48 36.60
N THR A 52 0.64 37.81 35.44
CA THR A 52 0.25 36.39 35.38
C THR A 52 1.31 35.54 36.07
N GLN A 53 2.58 35.79 35.82
CA GLN A 53 3.68 35.04 36.44
C GLN A 53 3.73 35.21 37.96
N LYS A 54 3.43 36.41 38.47
CA LYS A 54 3.51 36.73 39.91
C LYS A 54 2.26 36.30 40.69
N PHE A 55 1.08 36.48 40.10
CA PHE A 55 -0.19 36.23 40.77
C PHE A 55 -0.82 34.87 40.41
N TYR A 56 -0.47 34.28 39.28
CA TYR A 56 -0.97 33.01 38.81
C TYR A 56 0.17 32.10 38.34
N PRO A 57 1.14 31.75 39.21
CA PRO A 57 2.33 31.04 38.82
C PRO A 57 2.05 29.63 38.25
N GLU A 58 1.03 28.94 38.77
CA GLU A 58 0.63 27.60 38.26
C GLU A 58 0.10 27.71 36.84
N GLN A 59 -0.78 28.68 36.55
CA GLN A 59 -1.35 28.83 35.20
C GLN A 59 -0.28 29.21 34.16
N PHE A 60 0.69 30.06 34.58
CA PHE A 60 1.82 30.41 33.73
C PHE A 60 2.73 29.20 33.45
N ALA A 61 2.97 28.36 34.45
CA ALA A 61 3.73 27.13 34.29
C ALA A 61 3.05 26.15 33.31
N TYR A 62 1.73 25.96 33.44
CA TYR A 62 0.97 25.10 32.51
C TYR A 62 1.02 25.60 31.07
N GLN A 63 0.88 26.91 30.86
CA GLN A 63 0.94 27.49 29.52
C GLN A 63 2.30 27.20 28.84
N ASN A 64 3.39 27.43 29.58
CA ASN A 64 4.74 27.17 29.04
C ASN A 64 4.98 25.68 28.73
N VAL A 65 4.50 24.78 29.57
CA VAL A 65 4.63 23.33 29.33
C VAL A 65 3.87 22.91 28.08
N LEU A 66 2.63 23.35 27.90
CA LEU A 66 1.84 22.98 26.72
C LEU A 66 2.37 23.58 25.43
N ILE A 67 2.86 24.83 25.47
CA ILE A 67 3.53 25.45 24.32
C ILE A 67 4.80 24.68 23.96
N LYS A 68 5.62 24.32 24.96
CA LYS A 68 6.83 23.54 24.76
C LYS A 68 6.51 22.16 24.17
N PHE A 69 5.52 21.46 24.73
CA PHE A 69 5.02 20.19 24.21
C PHE A 69 4.58 20.31 22.76
N SER A 70 3.76 21.29 22.41
CA SER A 70 3.29 21.51 21.03
C SER A 70 4.42 21.74 20.03
N ASN A 71 5.53 22.34 20.48
CA ASN A 71 6.70 22.57 19.65
C ASN A 71 7.62 21.35 19.54
N GLU A 72 7.70 20.52 20.57
CA GLU A 72 8.56 19.34 20.63
C GLU A 72 7.94 18.10 19.96
N ILE A 73 6.63 17.91 20.11
CA ILE A 73 5.93 16.69 19.66
C ILE A 73 6.11 16.39 18.15
N PRO A 74 6.14 17.39 17.24
CA PRO A 74 6.33 17.12 15.80
C PRO A 74 7.68 16.51 15.46
N SER A 75 8.70 16.70 16.30
CA SER A 75 10.05 16.16 16.10
C SER A 75 10.24 14.75 16.65
N VAL A 76 9.25 14.24 17.40
CA VAL A 76 9.34 12.89 18.01
C VAL A 76 8.99 11.83 17.01
N VAL A 77 9.91 10.92 16.77
CA VAL A 77 9.73 9.79 15.84
C VAL A 77 9.14 8.59 16.56
N GLY A 78 8.10 8.01 15.95
CA GLY A 78 7.47 6.77 16.40
C GLY A 78 6.28 6.99 17.36
N LYS A 79 5.19 6.27 17.08
CA LYS A 79 3.93 6.36 17.82
C LYS A 79 4.10 6.16 19.32
N GLU A 80 4.89 5.17 19.72
CA GLU A 80 5.11 4.85 21.15
C GLU A 80 5.83 5.97 21.89
N ASN A 81 6.85 6.58 21.28
CA ASN A 81 7.59 7.69 21.86
C ASN A 81 6.70 8.93 22.01
N ILE A 82 5.85 9.22 21.01
CA ILE A 82 4.86 10.29 21.06
C ILE A 82 3.92 10.10 22.23
N LEU A 83 3.37 8.88 22.40
CA LEU A 83 2.45 8.56 23.49
C LEU A 83 3.11 8.64 24.87
N ASN A 84 4.35 8.16 25.00
CA ASN A 84 5.10 8.23 26.24
C ASN A 84 5.44 9.68 26.64
N LEU A 85 5.89 10.49 25.68
CA LEU A 85 6.12 11.93 25.92
C LEU A 85 4.84 12.62 26.34
N THR A 86 3.71 12.31 25.67
CA THR A 86 2.40 12.86 26.00
C THR A 86 2.01 12.50 27.43
N LEU A 87 2.06 11.21 27.78
CA LEU A 87 1.71 10.75 29.13
C LEU A 87 2.56 11.47 30.19
N LYS A 88 3.90 11.48 30.01
CA LYS A 88 4.81 12.14 30.92
C LYS A 88 4.52 13.64 31.06
N THR A 89 4.34 14.35 29.95
CA THR A 89 4.08 15.79 29.96
C THR A 89 2.78 16.13 30.66
N PHE A 90 1.69 15.41 30.33
CA PHE A 90 0.37 15.71 30.93
C PHE A 90 0.27 15.27 32.39
N VAL A 91 0.88 14.16 32.79
CA VAL A 91 0.84 13.68 34.17
C VAL A 91 1.78 14.49 35.06
N ASP A 92 3.06 14.56 34.71
CA ASP A 92 4.09 15.13 35.59
C ASP A 92 4.01 16.66 35.63
N SER A 93 3.85 17.28 34.44
CA SER A 93 3.93 18.75 34.33
C SER A 93 2.62 19.45 34.62
N LEU A 94 1.47 18.85 34.23
CA LEU A 94 0.15 19.42 34.50
C LEU A 94 -0.46 18.96 35.85
N ARG A 95 0.23 18.09 36.57
CA ARG A 95 -0.20 17.56 37.87
C ARG A 95 -1.64 17.03 37.86
N ILE A 96 -1.95 16.12 36.98
CA ILE A 96 -3.29 15.55 36.77
C ILE A 96 -3.40 14.26 37.56
N LYS A 97 -4.52 14.06 38.27
CA LYS A 97 -4.76 12.83 39.04
C LYS A 97 -5.05 11.63 38.16
N LYS A 98 -5.79 11.84 37.06
CA LYS A 98 -6.17 10.79 36.11
C LYS A 98 -6.07 11.29 34.68
N PHE A 99 -5.44 10.50 33.81
CA PHE A 99 -5.26 10.83 32.40
C PHE A 99 -5.31 9.56 31.57
N ALA A 100 -5.98 9.60 30.42
CA ALA A 100 -5.96 8.50 29.47
C ALA A 100 -5.94 8.98 28.03
N ILE A 101 -5.33 8.19 27.16
CA ILE A 101 -5.28 8.36 25.71
C ILE A 101 -5.99 7.17 25.08
N LEU A 102 -7.07 7.44 24.36
CA LEU A 102 -7.76 6.46 23.53
C LEU A 102 -7.56 6.82 22.07
N LEU A 103 -7.23 5.82 21.25
CA LEU A 103 -7.06 5.98 19.81
C LEU A 103 -8.01 5.08 19.03
N SER A 104 -8.39 5.55 17.83
CA SER A 104 -9.20 4.76 16.93
C SER A 104 -8.43 3.53 16.42
N ASP A 105 -9.10 2.39 16.42
CA ASP A 105 -8.63 1.20 15.73
C ASP A 105 -9.10 1.27 14.25
N SER A 106 -8.17 1.10 13.32
CA SER A 106 -8.45 1.16 11.88
C SER A 106 -9.42 0.07 11.38
N LYS A 107 -9.58 -1.01 12.13
CA LYS A 107 -10.41 -2.18 11.75
C LYS A 107 -11.74 -2.23 12.49
N SER A 108 -11.91 -1.45 13.56
CA SER A 108 -13.12 -1.44 14.37
C SER A 108 -13.60 0.00 14.58
N ASN A 109 -14.91 0.18 14.66
CA ASN A 109 -15.53 1.48 14.97
C ASN A 109 -15.43 1.81 16.47
N ARG A 110 -14.25 1.64 17.07
CA ARG A 110 -14.01 1.79 18.50
C ARG A 110 -12.76 2.60 18.79
N LEU A 111 -12.80 3.35 19.87
CA LEU A 111 -11.65 3.97 20.50
C LEU A 111 -11.17 3.07 21.61
N ARG A 112 -9.93 2.61 21.54
CA ARG A 112 -9.31 1.73 22.55
C ARG A 112 -8.34 2.50 23.41
N LEU A 113 -8.32 2.16 24.69
CA LEU A 113 -7.37 2.68 25.66
C LEU A 113 -5.95 2.22 25.28
N ILE A 114 -5.07 3.18 25.05
CA ILE A 114 -3.67 2.91 24.67
C ILE A 114 -2.71 3.22 25.82
N LYS A 115 -2.90 4.36 26.50
CA LYS A 115 -2.10 4.79 27.64
C LYS A 115 -3.01 5.36 28.71
N GLN A 116 -2.65 5.15 29.97
CA GLN A 116 -3.41 5.68 31.10
C GLN A 116 -2.51 5.96 32.31
N PHE A 117 -3.00 6.83 33.17
CA PHE A 117 -2.46 7.10 34.51
C PHE A 117 -3.61 7.31 35.48
N GLY A 118 -3.55 6.67 36.65
CA GLY A 118 -4.51 6.84 37.73
C GLY A 118 -5.88 6.16 37.53
N PHE A 119 -6.10 5.42 36.45
CA PHE A 119 -7.35 4.68 36.20
C PHE A 119 -7.34 3.34 36.92
N THR A 120 -8.49 2.96 37.47
CA THR A 120 -8.71 1.67 38.09
C THR A 120 -9.07 0.60 37.05
N ASN A 121 -9.87 0.99 36.06
CA ASN A 121 -10.31 0.09 34.99
C ASN A 121 -9.37 0.16 33.79
N ARG A 122 -8.79 -1.00 33.42
CA ARG A 122 -7.85 -1.10 32.28
C ARG A 122 -8.51 -1.36 30.92
N ASN A 123 -9.81 -1.69 30.89
CA ASN A 123 -10.56 -1.98 29.67
C ASN A 123 -11.58 -0.87 29.38
N CYS A 124 -11.11 0.26 28.90
CA CYS A 124 -11.98 1.34 28.42
C CYS A 124 -12.02 1.34 26.90
N GLU A 125 -13.18 0.98 26.33
CA GLU A 125 -13.45 1.11 24.90
C GLU A 125 -14.68 2.03 24.72
N LEU A 126 -14.58 2.99 23.78
CA LEU A 126 -15.65 3.93 23.48
C LEU A 126 -16.10 3.80 22.03
N ASN A 127 -17.35 4.13 21.74
CA ASN A 127 -17.88 4.12 20.38
C ASN A 127 -17.41 5.34 19.60
N LEU A 128 -16.66 5.12 18.50
CA LEU A 128 -16.12 6.20 17.68
C LEU A 128 -17.22 7.02 16.99
N THR A 129 -18.26 6.37 16.44
CA THR A 129 -19.34 7.05 15.73
C THR A 129 -20.10 8.01 16.64
N SER A 130 -20.42 7.58 17.87
CA SER A 130 -21.13 8.46 18.83
C SER A 130 -20.31 9.71 19.18
N ILE A 131 -19.01 9.53 19.37
CA ILE A 131 -18.07 10.63 19.67
C ILE A 131 -17.90 11.55 18.46
N GLN A 132 -17.72 10.98 17.27
CA GLN A 132 -17.60 11.75 16.02
C GLN A 132 -18.85 12.61 15.80
N LYS A 133 -20.05 11.98 15.89
CA LYS A 133 -21.33 12.67 15.72
C LYS A 133 -21.55 13.80 16.74
N TYR A 134 -21.19 13.54 18.01
CA TYR A 134 -21.30 14.57 19.04
C TYR A 134 -20.47 15.82 18.70
N PHE A 135 -19.21 15.64 18.28
CA PHE A 135 -18.34 16.76 17.94
C PHE A 135 -18.74 17.45 16.62
N GLU A 136 -19.38 16.74 15.69
CA GLU A 136 -19.96 17.32 14.47
C GLU A 136 -21.21 18.14 14.75
N GLU A 137 -22.17 17.60 15.53
CA GLU A 137 -23.44 18.27 15.85
C GLU A 137 -23.28 19.52 16.72
N LYS A 138 -22.34 19.51 17.64
CA LYS A 138 -22.08 20.67 18.52
C LYS A 138 -21.22 21.74 17.86
N GLN A 139 -20.78 21.56 16.60
CA GLN A 139 -19.83 22.44 15.89
C GLN A 139 -18.58 22.79 16.74
N LEU A 140 -18.19 21.89 17.61
CA LEU A 140 -17.23 22.11 18.69
C LEU A 140 -15.77 21.89 18.26
N ILE A 141 -15.46 22.08 16.98
CA ILE A 141 -14.06 22.20 16.55
C ILE A 141 -13.39 23.44 17.19
N SER A 142 -14.18 24.41 17.63
CA SER A 142 -13.68 25.64 18.26
C SER A 142 -14.23 25.94 19.65
N ALA A 143 -15.18 25.18 20.15
CA ALA A 143 -15.76 25.38 21.49
C ALA A 143 -15.33 24.25 22.44
N TYR A 144 -15.08 24.57 23.64
CA TYR A 144 -14.51 23.73 24.69
C TYR A 144 -15.60 22.90 25.33
N PRO A 145 -15.70 21.59 25.11
CA PRO A 145 -16.76 20.82 25.70
C PRO A 145 -16.47 20.54 27.16
N GLU A 146 -17.00 21.40 28.02
CA GLU A 146 -17.36 20.95 29.34
C GLU A 146 -18.63 20.10 29.14
N ILE A 147 -18.46 18.78 29.04
CA ILE A 147 -19.58 17.88 28.79
C ILE A 147 -20.44 17.91 30.04
N SER A 148 -21.71 18.31 29.90
CA SER A 148 -22.70 18.21 30.97
C SER A 148 -22.93 16.73 31.31
N ARG A 149 -23.37 16.42 32.52
CA ARG A 149 -23.66 15.05 32.93
C ARG A 149 -24.66 14.35 31.95
N GLU A 150 -25.64 15.09 31.52
CA GLU A 150 -26.69 14.64 30.62
C GLU A 150 -26.12 14.32 29.21
N ASP A 151 -25.26 15.17 28.66
CA ASP A 151 -24.57 14.94 27.41
C ASP A 151 -23.57 13.78 27.53
N PHE A 152 -22.96 13.63 28.71
CA PHE A 152 -22.04 12.55 29.02
C PHE A 152 -22.74 11.19 28.99
N GLU A 153 -23.92 11.10 29.61
CA GLU A 153 -24.75 9.89 29.61
C GLU A 153 -25.27 9.55 28.21
N LYS A 154 -25.68 10.56 27.42
CA LYS A 154 -26.09 10.37 26.02
C LYS A 154 -24.94 9.90 25.12
N LEU A 155 -23.73 10.41 25.36
CA LEU A 155 -22.55 10.12 24.54
C LEU A 155 -21.94 8.75 24.79
N PHE A 156 -21.87 8.36 26.08
CA PHE A 156 -21.13 7.16 26.49
C PHE A 156 -22.05 5.99 26.90
N GLY A 157 -23.36 6.19 27.02
CA GLY A 157 -24.32 5.15 27.37
C GLY A 157 -23.89 4.35 28.62
N GLU A 158 -23.79 3.04 28.50
CA GLU A 158 -23.37 2.15 29.58
C GLU A 158 -21.97 2.44 30.14
N LYS A 159 -21.11 3.08 29.36
CA LYS A 159 -19.74 3.46 29.78
C LYS A 159 -19.71 4.79 30.56
N ALA A 160 -20.78 5.55 30.52
CA ALA A 160 -20.87 6.84 31.24
C ALA A 160 -20.62 6.66 32.75
N GLN A 161 -21.27 5.68 33.35
CA GLN A 161 -21.13 5.41 34.78
C GLN A 161 -19.69 5.09 35.16
N MET A 162 -19.00 4.26 34.35
CA MET A 162 -17.57 3.94 34.56
C MET A 162 -16.69 5.20 34.50
N LEU A 163 -16.91 6.09 33.54
CA LEU A 163 -16.13 7.31 33.40
C LEU A 163 -16.42 8.31 34.54
N ILE A 164 -17.64 8.30 35.08
CA ILE A 164 -18.00 9.10 36.27
C ILE A 164 -17.28 8.56 37.51
N GLU A 165 -17.25 7.25 37.72
CA GLU A 165 -16.52 6.59 38.80
C GLU A 165 -15.01 6.83 38.69
N GLU A 166 -14.50 6.92 37.49
CA GLU A 166 -13.11 7.31 37.21
C GLU A 166 -12.88 8.83 37.32
N GLU A 167 -13.86 9.62 37.73
CA GLU A 167 -13.75 11.08 37.93
C GLU A 167 -13.23 11.82 36.69
N ILE A 168 -13.73 11.46 35.49
CA ILE A 168 -13.38 12.16 34.26
C ILE A 168 -14.29 13.35 34.04
N TYR A 169 -13.69 14.52 33.96
CA TYR A 169 -14.43 15.82 33.87
C TYR A 169 -14.15 16.56 32.56
N THR A 170 -13.10 16.23 31.83
CA THR A 170 -12.75 16.92 30.58
C THR A 170 -12.34 15.90 29.53
N ILE A 171 -12.93 16.02 28.34
CA ILE A 171 -12.61 15.16 27.19
C ILE A 171 -12.23 16.05 26.02
N ILE A 172 -11.05 15.82 25.48
CA ILE A 172 -10.50 16.56 24.34
C ILE A 172 -10.35 15.61 23.16
N PRO A 173 -11.03 15.86 22.02
CA PRO A 173 -10.87 15.02 20.84
C PRO A 173 -9.53 15.28 20.16
N LEU A 174 -8.96 14.22 19.61
CA LEU A 174 -7.84 14.27 18.67
C LEU A 174 -8.42 14.27 17.25
N ILE A 175 -8.33 15.40 16.55
CA ILE A 175 -8.99 15.58 15.26
C ILE A 175 -7.96 15.79 14.15
N VAL A 176 -8.11 15.06 13.05
CA VAL A 176 -7.33 15.23 11.81
C VAL A 176 -8.28 15.26 10.62
N LYS A 177 -8.22 16.32 9.81
CA LYS A 177 -9.10 16.50 8.63
C LYS A 177 -10.59 16.24 8.96
N SER A 178 -11.09 16.84 10.03
CA SER A 178 -12.47 16.71 10.52
C SER A 178 -12.88 15.30 10.99
N LYS A 179 -11.93 14.38 11.16
CA LYS A 179 -12.19 13.04 11.71
C LYS A 179 -11.58 12.91 13.10
N VAL A 180 -12.32 12.31 14.02
CA VAL A 180 -11.81 11.97 15.34
C VAL A 180 -10.93 10.72 15.23
N VAL A 181 -9.64 10.89 15.51
CA VAL A 181 -8.64 9.79 15.52
C VAL A 181 -8.36 9.28 16.92
N GLY A 182 -8.84 9.97 17.95
CA GLY A 182 -8.69 9.60 19.34
C GLY A 182 -9.36 10.59 20.28
N VAL A 183 -9.26 10.32 21.58
CA VAL A 183 -9.67 11.24 22.64
C VAL A 183 -8.68 11.22 23.80
N LEU A 184 -8.51 12.36 24.43
CA LEU A 184 -7.81 12.52 25.71
C LEU A 184 -8.84 12.69 26.83
N LEU A 185 -8.73 11.86 27.86
CA LEU A 185 -9.58 11.91 29.03
C LEU A 185 -8.79 12.51 30.22
N PHE A 186 -9.35 13.49 30.88
CA PHE A 186 -8.73 14.20 32.00
C PHE A 186 -9.63 14.16 33.25
N GLY A 187 -9.05 13.73 34.35
CA GLY A 187 -9.62 13.90 35.68
C GLY A 187 -9.33 15.29 36.28
N LEU A 188 -9.44 15.40 37.59
CA LEU A 188 -9.11 16.62 38.32
C LEU A 188 -7.60 16.88 38.36
N LYS A 189 -7.22 18.14 38.49
CA LYS A 189 -5.87 18.54 38.91
C LYS A 189 -5.61 18.08 40.35
N TYR A 190 -4.36 18.01 40.78
CA TYR A 190 -4.04 17.74 42.20
C TYR A 190 -4.59 18.78 43.13
N SER A 191 -4.80 20.02 42.66
CA SER A 191 -5.50 21.09 43.40
C SER A 191 -6.98 20.81 43.64
N GLY A 192 -7.57 19.78 43.04
CA GLY A 192 -9.00 19.48 43.11
C GLY A 192 -9.84 20.28 42.10
N SER A 193 -9.24 21.16 41.31
CA SER A 193 -9.94 21.98 40.30
C SER A 193 -10.03 21.26 38.95
N LYS A 194 -11.07 21.61 38.17
CA LYS A 194 -11.23 21.24 36.78
C LYS A 194 -10.38 22.12 35.85
N PHE A 195 -10.18 21.67 34.60
CA PHE A 195 -9.65 22.53 33.54
C PHE A 195 -10.74 23.47 33.05
N SER A 196 -10.41 24.77 32.85
CA SER A 196 -11.36 25.78 32.40
C SER A 196 -10.67 26.90 31.61
N GLY A 197 -11.44 27.62 30.80
CA GLY A 197 -10.98 28.82 30.07
C GLY A 197 -9.72 28.56 29.24
N LYS A 198 -8.65 29.32 29.49
CA LYS A 198 -7.40 29.23 28.74
C LYS A 198 -6.69 27.86 28.86
N ASP A 199 -6.90 27.13 29.93
CA ASP A 199 -6.30 25.81 30.09
C ASP A 199 -6.85 24.86 29.00
N ILE A 200 -8.17 24.92 28.78
CA ILE A 200 -8.83 24.06 27.74
C ILE A 200 -8.36 24.47 26.33
N GLU A 201 -8.22 25.80 26.05
CA GLU A 201 -7.67 26.27 24.77
C GLU A 201 -6.32 25.67 24.46
N LEU A 202 -5.42 25.68 25.46
CA LEU A 202 -4.08 25.14 25.31
C LEU A 202 -4.04 23.62 25.20
N LEU A 203 -4.88 22.94 25.99
CA LEU A 203 -5.04 21.48 25.86
C LEU A 203 -5.54 21.10 24.47
N TYR A 204 -6.48 21.88 23.93
CA TYR A 204 -7.00 21.66 22.59
C TYR A 204 -5.93 21.87 21.51
N ALA A 205 -5.13 22.93 21.62
CA ALA A 205 -4.01 23.19 20.73
C ALA A 205 -2.96 22.04 20.78
N ALA A 206 -2.63 21.57 22.00
CA ALA A 206 -1.72 20.46 22.21
C ALA A 206 -2.29 19.14 21.67
N ALA A 207 -3.60 18.90 21.86
CA ALA A 207 -4.30 17.73 21.33
C ALA A 207 -4.32 17.71 19.81
N ASN A 208 -4.55 18.84 19.16
CA ASN A 208 -4.48 18.93 17.69
C ASN A 208 -3.08 18.62 17.17
N GLN A 209 -2.05 19.14 17.81
CA GLN A 209 -0.67 18.85 17.42
C GLN A 209 -0.31 17.38 17.65
N LEU A 210 -0.77 16.81 18.77
CA LEU A 210 -0.64 15.38 19.06
C LEU A 210 -1.36 14.52 18.02
N ALA A 211 -2.58 14.89 17.64
CA ALA A 211 -3.36 14.17 16.64
C ALA A 211 -2.63 14.10 15.29
N ILE A 212 -2.10 15.25 14.85
CA ILE A 212 -1.30 15.32 13.60
C ILE A 212 -0.04 14.45 13.72
N SER A 213 0.66 14.51 14.85
CA SER A 213 1.90 13.75 15.04
C SER A 213 1.65 12.24 15.10
N ILE A 214 0.56 11.80 15.73
CA ILE A 214 0.16 10.38 15.75
C ILE A 214 -0.22 9.89 14.36
N GLU A 215 -0.99 10.67 13.60
CA GLU A 215 -1.40 10.30 12.25
C GLU A 215 -0.21 10.27 11.29
N ASN A 216 0.72 11.22 11.39
CA ASN A 216 1.96 11.20 10.63
C ASN A 216 2.80 9.96 10.96
N ALA A 217 2.95 9.60 12.23
CA ALA A 217 3.66 8.40 12.64
C ALA A 217 3.00 7.13 12.10
N ARG A 218 1.65 7.07 12.07
CA ARG A 218 0.89 5.96 11.50
C ARG A 218 1.09 5.84 9.99
N LEU A 219 0.99 6.96 9.26
CA LEU A 219 1.23 7.00 7.81
C LEU A 219 2.66 6.59 7.48
N TYR A 220 3.64 7.10 8.23
CA TYR A 220 5.04 6.72 8.04
C TYR A 220 5.26 5.21 8.24
N GLN A 221 4.68 4.63 9.28
CA GLN A 221 4.78 3.19 9.53
C GLN A 221 4.16 2.37 8.38
N SER A 222 3.01 2.79 7.86
CA SER A 222 2.36 2.15 6.70
C SER A 222 3.24 2.21 5.44
N VAL A 223 3.92 3.35 5.21
CA VAL A 223 4.83 3.51 4.07
C VAL A 223 6.04 2.58 4.20
N VAL A 224 6.66 2.52 5.38
CA VAL A 224 7.80 1.63 5.65
C VAL A 224 7.42 0.16 5.47
N GLU A 225 6.26 -0.24 5.98
CA GLU A 225 5.76 -1.61 5.82
C GLU A 225 5.50 -1.97 4.35
N LYS A 226 4.88 -1.04 3.61
CA LYS A 226 4.67 -1.20 2.16
C LYS A 226 5.98 -1.32 1.40
N GLN A 227 6.96 -0.46 1.68
CA GLN A 227 8.28 -0.52 1.05
C GLN A 227 9.01 -1.84 1.35
N LYS A 228 8.86 -2.37 2.57
CA LYS A 228 9.42 -3.68 2.92
C LYS A 228 8.80 -4.80 2.08
N ILE A 229 7.46 -4.82 1.96
CA ILE A 229 6.76 -5.81 1.14
C ILE A 229 7.19 -5.70 -0.33
N GLU A 230 7.27 -4.48 -0.88
CA GLU A 230 7.74 -4.24 -2.25
C GLU A 230 9.16 -4.76 -2.47
N HIS A 231 10.06 -4.53 -1.51
CA HIS A 231 11.43 -5.05 -1.57
C HIS A 231 11.49 -6.58 -1.52
N ASP A 232 10.71 -7.22 -0.62
CA ASP A 232 10.65 -8.68 -0.52
C ASP A 232 10.10 -9.32 -1.81
N LEU A 233 9.12 -8.68 -2.46
CA LEU A 233 8.59 -9.11 -3.77
C LEU A 233 9.61 -8.91 -4.90
N GLU A 234 10.42 -7.86 -4.87
CA GLU A 234 11.50 -7.66 -5.84
C GLU A 234 12.58 -8.75 -5.73
N LEU A 235 12.93 -9.15 -4.51
CA LEU A 235 13.82 -10.29 -4.27
C LEU A 235 13.22 -11.58 -4.82
N ALA A 236 11.94 -11.86 -4.59
CA ALA A 236 11.24 -13.01 -5.12
C ALA A 236 11.25 -13.01 -6.65
N ARG A 237 11.01 -11.86 -7.30
CA ARG A 237 11.11 -11.68 -8.75
C ARG A 237 12.49 -12.05 -9.30
N ASN A 238 13.54 -11.59 -8.63
CA ASN A 238 14.92 -11.88 -9.05
C ASN A 238 15.24 -13.37 -8.94
N ILE A 239 14.77 -14.03 -7.87
CA ILE A 239 14.89 -15.48 -7.71
C ILE A 239 14.14 -16.20 -8.85
N GLN A 240 12.88 -15.84 -9.09
CA GLN A 240 12.06 -16.45 -10.13
C GLN A 240 12.68 -16.28 -11.51
N ARG A 241 13.17 -15.09 -11.85
CA ARG A 241 13.85 -14.82 -13.13
C ARG A 241 15.06 -15.70 -13.34
N ASN A 242 15.81 -16.05 -12.29
CA ASN A 242 16.96 -16.95 -12.37
C ASN A 242 16.56 -18.42 -12.56
N LEU A 243 15.31 -18.79 -12.33
CA LEU A 243 14.79 -20.13 -12.60
C LEU A 243 14.40 -20.34 -14.06
N LEU A 244 14.10 -19.25 -14.78
CA LEU A 244 13.80 -19.29 -16.21
C LEU A 244 15.10 -19.36 -17.05
N PRO A 245 15.02 -19.80 -18.32
CA PRO A 245 16.17 -19.87 -19.19
C PRO A 245 16.86 -18.49 -19.33
N SER A 246 18.14 -18.42 -19.00
CA SER A 246 18.95 -17.20 -19.13
C SER A 246 19.50 -17.00 -20.55
N CYS A 247 19.53 -18.06 -21.36
CA CYS A 247 19.97 -18.05 -22.75
C CYS A 247 19.27 -19.15 -23.54
N THR A 248 19.12 -18.93 -24.84
CA THR A 248 18.62 -19.93 -25.77
C THR A 248 19.70 -20.96 -26.06
N PRO A 249 19.47 -22.24 -25.83
CA PRO A 249 20.45 -23.28 -26.16
C PRO A 249 20.69 -23.37 -27.69
N ASN A 250 21.93 -23.46 -28.06
CA ASN A 250 22.29 -23.61 -29.47
C ASN A 250 22.13 -25.07 -29.91
N LEU A 251 21.05 -25.40 -30.61
CA LEU A 251 20.79 -26.72 -31.19
C LEU A 251 20.92 -26.66 -32.69
N ASN A 252 21.55 -27.73 -33.24
CA ASN A 252 21.62 -27.88 -34.67
C ASN A 252 20.23 -28.15 -35.26
N GLY A 253 19.84 -27.36 -36.26
CA GLY A 253 18.55 -27.51 -36.96
C GLY A 253 17.37 -26.75 -36.35
N LEU A 254 17.51 -26.11 -35.22
CA LEU A 254 16.47 -25.29 -34.63
C LEU A 254 16.95 -23.83 -34.39
N ASP A 255 16.02 -22.88 -34.50
CA ASP A 255 16.16 -21.51 -34.12
C ASP A 255 15.06 -21.20 -33.09
N ILE A 256 15.45 -20.98 -31.84
CA ILE A 256 14.53 -20.91 -30.70
C ILE A 256 14.62 -19.55 -30.03
N CYS A 257 13.50 -19.02 -29.61
CA CYS A 257 13.41 -17.83 -28.75
C CYS A 257 12.27 -18.02 -27.75
N GLY A 258 12.46 -17.61 -26.52
CA GLY A 258 11.44 -17.66 -25.47
C GLY A 258 11.51 -16.44 -24.56
N GLU A 259 10.36 -15.91 -24.20
CA GLU A 259 10.23 -14.76 -23.29
C GLU A 259 9.00 -14.93 -22.40
N MET A 260 9.10 -14.42 -21.17
CA MET A 260 8.01 -14.30 -20.21
C MET A 260 8.01 -12.90 -19.59
N ILE A 261 6.88 -12.22 -19.68
CA ILE A 261 6.65 -10.88 -19.13
C ILE A 261 5.56 -10.97 -18.05
N PRO A 262 5.92 -10.88 -16.77
CA PRO A 262 4.94 -10.99 -15.69
C PRO A 262 4.06 -9.74 -15.61
N ALA A 263 2.77 -9.93 -15.29
CA ALA A 263 1.82 -8.85 -15.04
C ALA A 263 2.04 -8.15 -13.69
N MET A 264 2.54 -8.90 -12.71
CA MET A 264 2.87 -8.42 -11.37
C MET A 264 4.38 -8.51 -11.11
N GLN A 265 4.81 -8.33 -9.85
CA GLN A 265 6.22 -8.48 -9.48
C GLN A 265 6.72 -9.92 -9.70
N VAL A 266 5.86 -10.91 -9.47
CA VAL A 266 6.09 -12.33 -9.73
C VAL A 266 4.90 -12.92 -10.48
N GLY A 267 5.13 -13.92 -11.33
CA GLY A 267 4.13 -14.54 -12.19
C GLY A 267 3.87 -16.01 -11.89
N GLY A 268 2.75 -16.52 -12.40
CA GLY A 268 2.40 -17.94 -12.42
C GLY A 268 2.94 -18.69 -13.63
N ASP A 269 3.19 -17.96 -14.71
CA ASP A 269 3.68 -18.52 -15.96
C ASP A 269 5.08 -19.15 -15.82
N TYR A 270 5.28 -20.19 -16.59
CA TYR A 270 6.55 -20.89 -16.68
C TYR A 270 6.85 -21.27 -18.13
N TYR A 271 8.11 -21.07 -18.53
CA TYR A 271 8.65 -21.73 -19.71
C TYR A 271 10.06 -22.24 -19.46
N ASP A 272 10.44 -23.30 -20.16
CA ASP A 272 11.80 -23.78 -20.10
C ASP A 272 12.24 -24.41 -21.45
N LEU A 273 13.55 -24.34 -21.66
CA LEU A 273 14.25 -24.87 -22.85
C LEU A 273 15.31 -25.85 -22.34
N ILE A 274 14.96 -27.14 -22.27
CA ILE A 274 15.76 -28.15 -21.58
C ILE A 274 16.44 -29.08 -22.63
N PRO A 275 17.70 -28.82 -23.01
CA PRO A 275 18.43 -29.69 -23.93
C PRO A 275 18.75 -31.01 -23.24
N ILE A 276 18.48 -32.11 -23.94
CA ILE A 276 18.95 -33.47 -23.58
C ILE A 276 20.36 -33.65 -24.10
N ASP A 277 20.55 -33.27 -25.36
CA ASP A 277 21.82 -33.33 -26.10
C ASP A 277 21.84 -32.24 -27.20
N ASN A 278 22.78 -32.36 -28.15
CA ASN A 278 22.93 -31.42 -29.28
C ASN A 278 21.83 -31.52 -30.34
N LYS A 279 20.93 -32.51 -30.26
CA LYS A 279 19.91 -32.82 -31.26
C LYS A 279 18.50 -32.84 -30.68
N ARG A 280 18.36 -33.01 -29.37
CA ARG A 280 17.06 -33.16 -28.68
C ARG A 280 16.89 -32.13 -27.61
N ILE A 281 15.68 -31.52 -27.55
CA ILE A 281 15.31 -30.50 -26.55
C ILE A 281 13.86 -30.69 -26.15
N PHE A 282 13.60 -30.55 -24.85
CA PHE A 282 12.24 -30.30 -24.34
C PHE A 282 11.93 -28.82 -24.33
N ILE A 283 10.73 -28.46 -24.77
CA ILE A 283 10.10 -27.14 -24.64
C ILE A 283 8.94 -27.31 -23.69
N ALA A 284 8.96 -26.57 -22.60
CA ALA A 284 7.91 -26.54 -21.60
C ALA A 284 7.29 -25.15 -21.56
N VAL A 285 5.96 -25.05 -21.61
CA VAL A 285 5.19 -23.81 -21.35
C VAL A 285 4.01 -24.17 -20.47
N ALA A 286 3.82 -23.45 -19.40
CA ALA A 286 2.76 -23.68 -18.43
C ALA A 286 2.25 -22.39 -17.83
N ASP A 287 1.01 -22.44 -17.34
CA ASP A 287 0.36 -21.38 -16.59
C ASP A 287 -0.29 -21.98 -15.33
N VAL A 288 0.01 -21.40 -14.19
CA VAL A 288 -0.49 -21.79 -12.87
C VAL A 288 -1.72 -20.98 -12.52
N SER A 289 -2.81 -21.65 -12.16
CA SER A 289 -4.04 -20.99 -11.70
C SER A 289 -3.77 -20.02 -10.55
N GLY A 290 -4.42 -18.84 -10.60
CA GLY A 290 -4.20 -17.77 -9.64
C GLY A 290 -3.09 -16.81 -10.07
N LYS A 291 -2.74 -15.84 -9.21
CA LYS A 291 -1.78 -14.78 -9.55
C LYS A 291 -0.87 -14.43 -8.36
N GLY A 292 0.27 -13.84 -8.67
CA GLY A 292 1.19 -13.32 -7.67
C GLY A 292 1.98 -14.40 -6.94
N LEU A 293 2.21 -14.22 -5.64
CA LEU A 293 3.18 -15.01 -4.88
C LEU A 293 2.82 -16.51 -4.80
N SER A 294 1.54 -16.86 -4.59
CA SER A 294 1.11 -18.27 -4.52
C SER A 294 1.37 -19.02 -5.84
N ALA A 295 0.96 -18.43 -6.96
CA ALA A 295 1.19 -19.00 -8.28
C ALA A 295 2.70 -19.17 -8.57
N SER A 296 3.52 -18.18 -8.19
CA SER A 296 4.98 -18.23 -8.39
C SER A 296 5.67 -19.35 -7.59
N LEU A 297 5.17 -19.70 -6.41
CA LEU A 297 5.67 -20.81 -5.60
C LEU A 297 5.34 -22.17 -6.26
N TYR A 298 4.12 -22.32 -6.76
CA TYR A 298 3.73 -23.53 -7.52
C TYR A 298 4.50 -23.65 -8.83
N MET A 299 4.74 -22.53 -9.53
CA MET A 299 5.62 -22.50 -10.72
C MET A 299 7.02 -22.99 -10.40
N THR A 300 7.62 -22.54 -9.30
CA THR A 300 8.95 -22.99 -8.86
C THR A 300 9.00 -24.49 -8.60
N LYS A 301 7.95 -25.04 -7.98
CA LYS A 301 7.80 -26.47 -7.77
C LYS A 301 7.70 -27.22 -9.10
N LEU A 302 6.84 -26.76 -10.01
CA LEU A 302 6.69 -27.33 -11.35
C LEU A 302 8.02 -27.36 -12.09
N GLN A 303 8.75 -26.24 -12.14
CA GLN A 303 10.04 -26.09 -12.78
C GLN A 303 11.05 -27.15 -12.28
N THR A 304 11.12 -27.36 -10.98
CA THR A 304 12.01 -28.34 -10.37
C THR A 304 11.66 -29.75 -10.78
N ILE A 305 10.36 -30.09 -10.78
CA ILE A 305 9.88 -31.45 -11.18
C ILE A 305 10.18 -31.69 -12.67
N ILE A 306 9.83 -30.73 -13.53
CA ILE A 306 10.04 -30.82 -14.97
C ILE A 306 11.53 -30.99 -15.30
N LYS A 307 12.41 -30.16 -14.71
CA LYS A 307 13.86 -30.31 -14.89
C LYS A 307 14.43 -31.65 -14.42
N LEU A 308 13.79 -32.25 -13.41
CA LEU A 308 14.21 -33.58 -12.94
C LEU A 308 13.85 -34.68 -13.93
N TYR A 309 12.62 -34.64 -14.45
CA TYR A 309 12.13 -35.73 -15.34
C TYR A 309 12.55 -35.56 -16.80
N CYS A 310 12.81 -34.36 -17.27
CA CYS A 310 13.30 -34.13 -18.66
C CYS A 310 14.77 -34.51 -18.90
N LYS A 311 15.41 -35.25 -17.99
CA LYS A 311 16.78 -35.74 -18.15
C LYS A 311 16.86 -37.12 -18.83
N ASP A 312 15.79 -37.92 -18.77
CA ASP A 312 15.71 -39.26 -19.29
C ASP A 312 15.06 -39.29 -20.69
N GLU A 313 15.08 -40.44 -21.34
CA GLU A 313 14.46 -40.65 -22.66
C GLU A 313 12.93 -40.83 -22.62
N SER A 314 12.29 -40.45 -21.53
CA SER A 314 10.84 -40.54 -21.33
C SER A 314 10.07 -39.65 -22.30
N SER A 315 8.88 -40.09 -22.69
CA SER A 315 8.02 -39.29 -23.57
C SER A 315 7.39 -38.10 -22.81
N PRO A 316 6.99 -37.00 -23.50
CA PRO A 316 6.23 -35.94 -22.89
C PRO A 316 5.02 -36.41 -22.07
N LYS A 317 4.32 -37.45 -22.56
CA LYS A 317 3.17 -38.03 -21.84
C LYS A 317 3.57 -38.65 -20.51
N GLU A 318 4.61 -39.47 -20.48
CA GLU A 318 5.10 -40.14 -19.28
C GLU A 318 5.55 -39.12 -18.24
N ILE A 319 6.28 -38.06 -18.66
CA ILE A 319 6.74 -36.99 -17.80
C ILE A 319 5.55 -36.24 -17.16
N LEU A 320 4.52 -35.89 -17.95
CA LEU A 320 3.36 -35.18 -17.43
C LEU A 320 2.52 -36.04 -16.47
N ILE A 321 2.42 -37.37 -16.71
CA ILE A 321 1.75 -38.29 -15.76
C ILE A 321 2.46 -38.32 -14.42
N GLU A 322 3.79 -38.48 -14.40
CA GLU A 322 4.56 -38.50 -13.16
C GLU A 322 4.54 -37.11 -12.46
N THR A 323 4.61 -36.03 -13.24
CA THR A 323 4.49 -34.67 -12.75
C THR A 323 3.12 -34.46 -12.07
N ASN A 324 2.03 -34.91 -12.70
CA ASN A 324 0.68 -34.76 -12.17
C ASN A 324 0.50 -35.43 -10.80
N LYS A 325 1.07 -36.63 -10.59
CA LYS A 325 1.01 -37.31 -9.29
C LYS A 325 1.60 -36.48 -8.18
N LEU A 326 2.80 -35.89 -8.39
CA LEU A 326 3.48 -35.07 -7.40
C LEU A 326 2.79 -33.71 -7.17
N ILE A 327 2.18 -33.14 -8.22
CA ILE A 327 1.44 -31.88 -8.15
C ILE A 327 0.14 -32.09 -7.38
N TYR A 328 -0.65 -33.10 -7.72
CA TYR A 328 -1.94 -33.39 -7.10
C TYR A 328 -1.86 -33.61 -5.60
N GLU A 329 -0.85 -34.31 -5.11
CA GLU A 329 -0.64 -34.56 -3.67
C GLU A 329 -0.38 -33.29 -2.84
N SER A 330 -0.03 -32.20 -3.48
CA SER A 330 0.49 -31.01 -2.80
C SER A 330 -0.29 -29.73 -3.08
N PHE A 331 -1.29 -29.77 -3.96
CA PHE A 331 -2.13 -28.63 -4.28
C PHE A 331 -3.32 -28.54 -3.35
N GLU A 332 -3.77 -27.31 -3.11
CA GLU A 332 -5.07 -27.10 -2.47
C GLU A 332 -6.22 -27.41 -3.44
N PRO A 333 -7.37 -27.87 -2.95
CA PRO A 333 -8.51 -28.16 -3.82
C PRO A 333 -8.92 -26.95 -4.66
N GLY A 334 -8.86 -27.09 -5.98
CA GLY A 334 -9.21 -26.05 -6.94
C GLY A 334 -8.01 -25.39 -7.62
N ASP A 335 -6.80 -25.60 -7.13
CA ASP A 335 -5.59 -25.18 -7.83
C ASP A 335 -5.23 -26.18 -8.94
N PHE A 336 -4.74 -25.67 -10.05
CA PHE A 336 -4.33 -26.49 -11.20
C PHE A 336 -3.24 -25.76 -12.01
N ILE A 337 -2.57 -26.52 -12.87
CA ILE A 337 -1.61 -25.97 -13.82
C ILE A 337 -1.98 -26.44 -15.22
N THR A 338 -2.08 -25.51 -16.16
CA THR A 338 -2.13 -25.85 -17.56
C THR A 338 -0.72 -25.95 -18.12
N MET A 339 -0.41 -26.97 -18.91
CA MET A 339 0.96 -27.17 -19.41
C MET A 339 1.00 -27.83 -20.78
N THR A 340 1.90 -27.36 -21.63
CA THR A 340 2.35 -28.06 -22.84
C THR A 340 3.80 -28.44 -22.67
N LEU A 341 4.11 -29.74 -22.93
CA LEU A 341 5.47 -30.26 -22.97
C LEU A 341 5.72 -30.88 -24.36
N ALA A 342 6.75 -30.40 -25.05
CA ALA A 342 7.13 -30.86 -26.39
C ALA A 342 8.58 -31.30 -26.41
N LEU A 343 8.86 -32.41 -27.10
CA LEU A 343 10.20 -32.92 -27.39
C LEU A 343 10.49 -32.78 -28.88
N PHE A 344 11.47 -31.97 -29.25
CA PHE A 344 12.02 -31.91 -30.60
C PHE A 344 13.22 -32.82 -30.71
N ASP A 345 13.23 -33.63 -31.74
CA ASP A 345 14.33 -34.55 -32.14
C ASP A 345 14.74 -34.19 -33.56
N THR A 346 15.86 -33.50 -33.74
CA THR A 346 16.36 -33.05 -35.05
C THR A 346 17.11 -34.15 -35.79
N GLU A 347 17.49 -35.29 -35.12
CA GLU A 347 18.08 -36.45 -35.77
C GLU A 347 17.00 -37.28 -36.45
N LYS A 348 15.89 -37.51 -35.74
CA LYS A 348 14.75 -38.25 -36.29
C LYS A 348 13.80 -37.37 -37.10
N MET A 349 14.04 -36.05 -37.13
CA MET A 349 13.14 -35.06 -37.73
C MET A 349 11.71 -35.21 -37.24
N LYS A 350 11.51 -35.26 -35.89
CA LYS A 350 10.21 -35.47 -35.25
C LYS A 350 9.98 -34.51 -34.09
N ILE A 351 8.74 -34.22 -33.86
CA ILE A 351 8.25 -33.60 -32.64
C ILE A 351 7.24 -34.52 -31.97
N LYS A 352 7.34 -34.67 -30.64
CA LYS A 352 6.30 -35.26 -29.79
C LYS A 352 5.83 -34.19 -28.81
N PHE A 353 4.54 -34.04 -28.60
CA PHE A 353 4.05 -33.17 -27.58
C PHE A 353 2.76 -33.65 -26.95
N CYS A 354 2.58 -33.27 -25.69
CA CYS A 354 1.38 -33.42 -24.90
C CYS A 354 0.92 -32.08 -24.35
N ARG A 355 -0.39 -31.96 -24.18
CA ARG A 355 -1.03 -30.77 -23.65
C ARG A 355 -1.97 -31.11 -22.48
N ALA A 356 -1.55 -30.78 -21.27
CA ALA A 356 -2.35 -30.92 -20.04
C ALA A 356 -3.21 -29.66 -19.82
N GLY A 357 -4.37 -29.56 -20.49
CA GLY A 357 -5.30 -28.47 -20.36
C GLY A 357 -4.85 -27.11 -20.91
N HIS A 358 -3.66 -27.03 -21.47
CA HIS A 358 -3.08 -25.75 -21.94
C HIS A 358 -3.60 -25.33 -23.31
N LEU A 359 -3.25 -24.10 -23.76
CA LEU A 359 -3.58 -23.61 -25.10
C LEU A 359 -2.99 -24.48 -26.21
N PRO A 360 -3.63 -24.55 -27.41
CA PRO A 360 -3.13 -25.35 -28.51
C PRO A 360 -1.83 -24.78 -29.07
N VAL A 361 -0.95 -25.66 -29.54
CA VAL A 361 0.30 -25.27 -30.19
C VAL A 361 -0.01 -24.68 -31.56
N LEU A 362 0.55 -23.51 -31.86
CA LEU A 362 0.40 -22.85 -33.13
C LEU A 362 1.51 -23.32 -34.07
N LEU A 363 1.15 -23.86 -35.24
CA LEU A 363 2.05 -24.32 -36.29
C LEU A 363 1.87 -23.51 -37.58
N PHE A 364 2.96 -22.98 -38.10
CA PHE A 364 3.04 -22.52 -39.49
C PHE A 364 3.72 -23.60 -40.36
N ASP A 365 3.03 -24.05 -41.40
CA ASP A 365 3.49 -25.01 -42.36
C ASP A 365 2.86 -24.75 -43.75
N ASN A 366 3.61 -24.89 -44.84
CA ASN A 366 3.10 -24.71 -46.20
C ASN A 366 2.28 -23.42 -46.43
N ASN A 367 2.74 -22.30 -45.91
CA ASN A 367 2.10 -20.99 -46.00
C ASN A 367 0.74 -20.87 -45.25
N GLU A 368 0.43 -21.79 -44.34
CA GLU A 368 -0.74 -21.81 -43.52
C GLU A 368 -0.35 -21.83 -42.04
N ALA A 369 -1.11 -21.10 -41.20
CA ALA A 369 -0.99 -21.14 -39.75
C ALA A 369 -2.23 -21.85 -39.16
N LYS A 370 -2.01 -22.84 -38.31
CA LYS A 370 -3.07 -23.63 -37.71
C LYS A 370 -2.77 -24.01 -36.26
N PHE A 371 -3.81 -24.25 -35.49
CA PHE A 371 -3.69 -24.75 -34.12
C PHE A 371 -3.69 -26.29 -34.10
N LEU A 372 -2.68 -26.86 -33.47
CA LEU A 372 -2.61 -28.28 -33.17
C LEU A 372 -3.26 -28.53 -31.80
N ARG A 373 -4.31 -29.33 -31.79
CA ARG A 373 -5.10 -29.63 -30.60
C ARG A 373 -4.93 -31.12 -30.22
N THR A 374 -4.58 -31.36 -28.96
CA THR A 374 -4.60 -32.67 -28.33
C THR A 374 -5.52 -32.65 -27.12
N ARG A 375 -6.03 -33.81 -26.73
CA ARG A 375 -6.82 -33.92 -25.49
C ARG A 375 -5.90 -33.92 -24.28
N GLY A 376 -6.38 -33.36 -23.15
CA GLY A 376 -5.66 -33.35 -21.88
C GLY A 376 -6.39 -32.51 -20.85
N ILE A 377 -6.31 -32.93 -19.59
CA ILE A 377 -6.84 -32.22 -18.40
C ILE A 377 -5.66 -31.52 -17.76
N ALA A 378 -5.89 -30.37 -17.11
CA ALA A 378 -4.84 -29.64 -16.39
C ALA A 378 -4.26 -30.47 -15.23
N LEU A 379 -2.99 -30.26 -14.93
CA LEU A 379 -2.30 -30.88 -13.80
C LEU A 379 -2.93 -30.46 -12.48
N GLY A 380 -3.07 -31.39 -11.55
CA GLY A 380 -3.62 -31.11 -10.22
C GLY A 380 -5.14 -31.26 -10.10
N LEU A 381 -5.91 -31.34 -11.20
CA LEU A 381 -7.37 -31.52 -11.15
C LEU A 381 -7.80 -32.95 -10.83
N ASP A 382 -7.05 -33.96 -11.28
CA ASP A 382 -7.30 -35.38 -11.02
C ASP A 382 -5.97 -36.12 -10.87
N GLY A 383 -5.78 -36.79 -9.76
CA GLY A 383 -4.55 -37.51 -9.43
C GLY A 383 -4.50 -38.96 -9.96
N GLY A 384 -5.43 -39.38 -10.80
CA GLY A 384 -5.60 -40.76 -11.13
C GLY A 384 -5.83 -41.06 -12.61
N LYS A 385 -6.54 -42.16 -12.86
CA LYS A 385 -6.76 -42.69 -14.20
C LYS A 385 -7.49 -41.75 -15.16
N LEU A 386 -8.26 -40.78 -14.66
CA LEU A 386 -8.94 -39.84 -15.54
C LEU A 386 -7.93 -38.94 -16.25
N PHE A 387 -6.92 -38.45 -15.53
CA PHE A 387 -5.82 -37.70 -16.12
C PHE A 387 -5.07 -38.53 -17.15
N ASP A 388 -4.57 -39.72 -16.76
CA ASP A 388 -3.73 -40.57 -17.58
C ASP A 388 -4.41 -40.97 -18.92
N ASN A 389 -5.73 -41.31 -18.85
CA ASN A 389 -6.50 -41.75 -20.01
C ASN A 389 -6.88 -40.60 -20.96
N ASN A 390 -6.98 -39.38 -20.46
CA ASN A 390 -7.34 -38.22 -21.28
C ASN A 390 -6.11 -37.51 -21.87
N LEU A 391 -4.91 -37.83 -21.40
CA LEU A 391 -3.70 -37.20 -21.90
C LEU A 391 -3.27 -37.84 -23.23
N GLU A 392 -3.39 -37.09 -24.33
CA GLU A 392 -3.05 -37.50 -25.69
C GLU A 392 -1.68 -36.95 -26.08
N GLU A 393 -0.79 -37.86 -26.55
CA GLU A 393 0.50 -37.49 -27.15
C GLU A 393 0.38 -37.50 -28.67
N LEU A 394 0.80 -36.40 -29.31
CA LEU A 394 0.88 -36.28 -30.76
C LEU A 394 2.36 -36.39 -31.18
N GLU A 395 2.66 -37.31 -32.11
CA GLU A 395 3.94 -37.39 -32.80
C GLU A 395 3.75 -37.03 -34.28
N MET A 396 4.62 -36.17 -34.79
CA MET A 396 4.61 -35.78 -36.21
C MET A 396 6.02 -35.48 -36.72
N ASP A 397 6.20 -35.59 -38.04
CA ASP A 397 7.44 -35.21 -38.68
C ASP A 397 7.60 -33.69 -38.73
N ILE A 398 8.82 -33.21 -38.50
CA ILE A 398 9.18 -31.81 -38.67
C ILE A 398 9.91 -31.60 -39.99
N ARG A 399 9.76 -30.38 -40.56
CA ARG A 399 10.38 -30.03 -41.85
C ARG A 399 11.00 -28.64 -41.76
N SER A 400 12.08 -28.43 -42.52
CA SER A 400 12.69 -27.12 -42.65
C SER A 400 11.66 -26.06 -43.06
N GLY A 401 11.71 -24.91 -42.43
CA GLY A 401 10.79 -23.78 -42.63
C GLY A 401 9.52 -23.79 -41.78
N GLN A 402 9.20 -24.89 -41.09
CA GLN A 402 8.11 -24.93 -40.13
C GLN A 402 8.44 -24.06 -38.90
N VAL A 403 7.43 -23.38 -38.37
CA VAL A 403 7.53 -22.58 -37.15
C VAL A 403 6.46 -23.02 -36.17
N TYR A 404 6.85 -23.29 -34.93
CA TYR A 404 5.97 -23.65 -33.82
C TYR A 404 5.96 -22.52 -32.83
N SER A 405 4.78 -22.24 -32.23
CA SER A 405 4.65 -21.28 -31.13
C SER A 405 3.86 -21.90 -29.98
N PHE A 406 4.41 -21.77 -28.80
CA PHE A 406 3.82 -22.15 -27.52
C PHE A 406 3.60 -20.85 -26.73
N PHE A 407 2.42 -20.65 -26.18
CA PHE A 407 2.09 -19.38 -25.54
C PHE A 407 1.02 -19.57 -24.45
N THR A 408 0.95 -18.63 -23.53
CA THR A 408 -0.09 -18.55 -22.50
C THR A 408 -1.21 -17.58 -22.90
N ASP A 409 -2.34 -17.67 -22.22
CA ASP A 409 -3.55 -16.89 -22.55
C ASP A 409 -3.36 -15.39 -22.39
N GLY A 410 -2.44 -14.93 -21.55
CA GLY A 410 -2.09 -13.51 -21.44
C GLY A 410 -1.72 -12.84 -22.77
N ILE A 411 -1.29 -13.62 -23.78
CA ILE A 411 -1.08 -13.10 -25.15
C ILE A 411 -2.42 -12.79 -25.83
N THR A 412 -3.32 -13.77 -25.87
CA THR A 412 -4.61 -13.67 -26.60
C THR A 412 -5.68 -12.93 -25.82
N GLU A 413 -5.60 -12.95 -24.49
CA GLU A 413 -6.51 -12.27 -23.59
C GLU A 413 -6.07 -10.84 -23.22
N THR A 414 -4.93 -10.38 -23.75
CA THR A 414 -4.53 -8.98 -23.62
C THR A 414 -5.66 -8.06 -24.06
N MET A 415 -6.04 -7.14 -23.19
CA MET A 415 -7.11 -6.15 -23.44
C MET A 415 -6.53 -4.78 -23.82
N ASN A 416 -7.28 -4.06 -24.67
CA ASN A 416 -7.05 -2.64 -24.93
C ASN A 416 -7.89 -1.75 -23.99
N ASP A 417 -7.77 -0.45 -24.15
CA ASP A 417 -8.53 0.58 -23.40
C ASP A 417 -10.06 0.54 -23.64
N LYS A 418 -10.53 -0.24 -24.63
CA LYS A 418 -11.95 -0.49 -24.89
C LYS A 418 -12.45 -1.84 -24.37
N ASN A 419 -11.61 -2.58 -23.65
CA ASN A 419 -11.86 -3.95 -23.18
C ASN A 419 -12.07 -4.97 -24.32
N GLU A 420 -11.49 -4.73 -25.49
CA GLU A 420 -11.46 -5.72 -26.56
C GLU A 420 -10.26 -6.63 -26.36
N LEU A 421 -10.42 -7.94 -26.62
CA LEU A 421 -9.33 -8.90 -26.55
C LEU A 421 -8.47 -8.85 -27.82
N PHE A 422 -7.17 -9.13 -27.67
CA PHE A 422 -6.26 -9.27 -28.80
C PHE A 422 -6.70 -10.42 -29.73
N GLY A 423 -6.95 -11.59 -29.16
CA GLY A 423 -7.59 -12.73 -29.78
C GLY A 423 -6.68 -13.56 -30.71
N ASP A 424 -7.13 -14.80 -30.98
CA ASP A 424 -6.42 -15.79 -31.78
C ASP A 424 -6.21 -15.33 -33.24
N GLU A 425 -7.17 -14.63 -33.84
CA GLU A 425 -7.11 -14.22 -35.24
C GLU A 425 -5.97 -13.24 -35.53
N ARG A 426 -5.74 -12.27 -34.61
CA ARG A 426 -4.63 -11.33 -34.75
C ARG A 426 -3.29 -12.05 -34.60
N LEU A 427 -3.18 -12.95 -33.61
CA LEU A 427 -1.97 -13.74 -33.41
C LEU A 427 -1.64 -14.60 -34.63
N LEU A 428 -2.61 -15.35 -35.18
CA LEU A 428 -2.47 -16.14 -36.40
C LEU A 428 -1.99 -15.29 -37.59
N LYS A 429 -2.58 -14.12 -37.80
CA LYS A 429 -2.22 -13.24 -38.89
C LYS A 429 -0.78 -12.73 -38.79
N ILE A 430 -0.37 -12.30 -37.58
CA ILE A 430 0.99 -11.80 -37.35
C ILE A 430 1.99 -12.92 -37.55
N PHE A 431 1.73 -14.10 -36.97
CA PHE A 431 2.57 -15.26 -37.05
C PHE A 431 2.76 -15.71 -38.51
N LYS A 432 1.68 -15.81 -39.28
CA LYS A 432 1.72 -16.17 -40.71
C LYS A 432 2.55 -15.17 -41.51
N ASN A 433 2.35 -13.87 -41.32
CA ASN A 433 3.04 -12.86 -42.11
C ASN A 433 4.53 -12.74 -41.84
N ASN A 434 5.00 -13.20 -40.68
CA ASN A 434 6.38 -13.04 -40.23
C ASN A 434 7.13 -14.37 -40.07
N SER A 435 6.53 -15.50 -40.41
CA SER A 435 7.10 -16.86 -40.27
C SER A 435 8.42 -17.08 -41.03
N HIS A 436 8.72 -16.26 -42.05
CA HIS A 436 9.98 -16.27 -42.80
C HIS A 436 11.18 -15.72 -42.03
N LEU A 437 10.93 -14.87 -41.01
CA LEU A 437 11.94 -14.22 -40.19
C LEU A 437 12.60 -15.20 -39.18
N HIS A 438 13.65 -14.76 -38.48
CA HIS A 438 14.23 -15.48 -37.35
C HIS A 438 13.26 -15.51 -36.14
N SER A 439 13.42 -16.49 -35.26
CA SER A 439 12.55 -16.70 -34.10
C SER A 439 12.47 -15.44 -33.22
N THR A 440 13.58 -14.75 -33.01
CA THR A 440 13.67 -13.48 -32.25
C THR A 440 12.89 -12.36 -32.93
N GLU A 441 13.02 -12.23 -34.25
CA GLU A 441 12.32 -11.18 -35.03
C GLU A 441 10.79 -11.43 -35.04
N ILE A 442 10.36 -12.71 -35.07
CA ILE A 442 8.93 -13.06 -34.94
C ILE A 442 8.41 -12.65 -33.56
N MET A 443 9.18 -12.93 -32.50
CA MET A 443 8.89 -12.55 -31.11
C MET A 443 8.70 -11.03 -31.02
N ASP A 444 9.67 -10.24 -31.49
CA ASP A 444 9.64 -8.78 -31.46
C ASP A 444 8.43 -8.21 -32.22
N LYS A 445 8.02 -8.84 -33.33
CA LYS A 445 6.83 -8.43 -34.08
C LYS A 445 5.55 -8.69 -33.32
N ILE A 446 5.42 -9.85 -32.68
CA ILE A 446 4.25 -10.18 -31.86
C ILE A 446 4.17 -9.22 -30.67
N ASP A 447 5.27 -9.03 -29.93
CA ASP A 447 5.30 -8.09 -28.80
C ASP A 447 4.94 -6.65 -29.22
N SER A 448 5.56 -6.15 -30.31
CA SER A 448 5.25 -4.81 -30.84
C SER A 448 3.77 -4.62 -31.18
N GLU A 449 3.12 -5.62 -31.77
CA GLU A 449 1.70 -5.54 -32.12
C GLU A 449 0.80 -5.64 -30.87
N ILE A 450 1.17 -6.44 -29.86
CA ILE A 450 0.49 -6.49 -28.56
C ILE A 450 0.60 -5.13 -27.86
N GLN A 451 1.79 -4.54 -27.81
CA GLN A 451 2.02 -3.23 -27.19
C GLN A 451 1.18 -2.13 -27.86
N LYS A 452 1.16 -2.11 -29.20
CA LYS A 452 0.33 -1.16 -29.96
C LYS A 452 -1.17 -1.35 -29.68
N PHE A 453 -1.62 -2.60 -29.62
CA PHE A 453 -3.02 -2.94 -29.37
C PHE A 453 -3.44 -2.56 -27.94
N ARG A 454 -2.60 -2.87 -26.95
CA ARG A 454 -2.84 -2.56 -25.54
C ARG A 454 -2.90 -1.06 -25.27
N ASN A 455 -2.11 -0.27 -26.00
CA ASN A 455 -1.97 1.17 -25.82
C ASN A 455 -1.58 1.50 -24.35
N ASN A 456 -2.44 2.16 -23.60
CA ASN A 456 -2.22 2.51 -22.19
C ASN A 456 -2.89 1.54 -21.19
N ALA A 457 -3.54 0.49 -21.65
CA ALA A 457 -4.16 -0.49 -20.75
C ALA A 457 -3.10 -1.25 -19.94
N VAL A 458 -3.39 -1.51 -18.67
CA VAL A 458 -2.51 -2.28 -17.78
C VAL A 458 -2.54 -3.74 -18.16
N GLN A 459 -1.38 -4.40 -18.17
CA GLN A 459 -1.28 -5.84 -18.37
C GLN A 459 -2.01 -6.58 -17.25
N GLN A 460 -2.93 -7.46 -17.60
CA GLN A 460 -3.80 -8.14 -16.65
C GLN A 460 -3.29 -9.54 -16.29
N ASP A 461 -2.56 -10.19 -17.19
CA ASP A 461 -2.01 -11.53 -16.99
C ASP A 461 -0.57 -11.65 -17.47
N ASP A 462 0.13 -12.67 -16.99
CA ASP A 462 1.48 -13.01 -17.44
C ASP A 462 1.46 -13.37 -18.93
N MET A 463 2.44 -12.94 -19.67
CA MET A 463 2.56 -13.22 -21.10
C MET A 463 3.81 -14.06 -21.34
N THR A 464 3.62 -15.27 -21.78
CA THR A 464 4.71 -16.19 -22.15
C THR A 464 4.59 -16.60 -23.61
N LEU A 465 5.71 -16.55 -24.31
CA LEU A 465 5.80 -16.92 -25.71
C LEU A 465 7.11 -17.65 -25.97
N VAL A 466 7.03 -18.82 -26.59
CA VAL A 466 8.19 -19.58 -27.07
C VAL A 466 7.99 -19.87 -28.55
N ILE A 467 8.97 -19.54 -29.39
CA ILE A 467 8.98 -19.75 -30.82
C ILE A 467 10.11 -20.69 -31.17
N VAL A 468 9.78 -21.75 -31.92
CA VAL A 468 10.74 -22.73 -32.42
C VAL A 468 10.60 -22.82 -33.94
N LYS A 469 11.64 -22.43 -34.66
CA LYS A 469 11.73 -22.52 -36.12
C LYS A 469 12.68 -23.65 -36.52
N VAL A 470 12.24 -24.54 -37.39
CA VAL A 470 13.05 -25.60 -37.97
C VAL A 470 13.87 -25.04 -39.14
N LYS A 471 15.21 -25.15 -39.06
CA LYS A 471 16.16 -24.64 -40.08
C LYS A 471 16.26 -25.53 -41.29
#